data_5f8c5368ece61759f86201a6ce428d9c
#
_entry.id   5f8c5368ece61759f86201a6ce428d9c
#
_cell.length_a   1.000
_cell.length_b   1.000
_cell.length_c   1.000
_cell.angle_alpha   90.00
_cell.angle_beta   90.00
_cell.angle_gamma   90.00
#
_symmetry.space_group_name_H-M   'P 1'
#
loop_
_entity.id
_entity.type
_entity.pdbx_description
1 polymer ?
#
loop_
_entity_poly.entity_id
_entity_poly.type
_entity_poly.pdbx_seq_one_letter_code
_entity_poly.pdbx_strand_id
1 'polypeptide(L)'
;MNKSILLLLIILASCSKNDFVVEDVPFSFGENNAQPNLVSNGDHLTLSWISSVEDSNANLFYSQYKDDNWSVPTSIASGSDWFVNWADFPAHAVNENLILTSHLKKSDSGTYNYDIFLNLETLSGKIKKNFLLNTDGIKAEHGFVSMIPSNDKGFFITWLDGRNTVDDSKNNHHKAMTIRFAEITSMGDIINEVELDATTCDCCQTSIAKTPQGPIVVYRNRSENEIRDIYISRFRNNTWEKPTAVHNDGWEINGCPVNGPKVVVNSSNTAVAWFTAAGGKPKVNISFSNSNEADFKSPIQLNDFDAIGRVDVAFLNSSEVLVSYMELDEFGTYLKIKKVSVDGKVSKAKTIAVIDGGRNTGVPQLEIMKENIFLVWTTSIDGKNQLKSVKLNSKNFY
;
A
#
# COMPACT_ATOMS: atom_id res chain seq x y z
N MET A 1 -2.30 80.51 5.04
CA MET A 1 -3.26 79.39 4.88
C MET A 1 -2.50 78.16 4.38
N ASN A 2 -2.06 77.34 5.33
CA ASN A 2 -1.35 76.10 5.02
C ASN A 2 -2.35 74.94 4.91
N LYS A 3 -2.44 74.33 3.70
CA LYS A 3 -3.22 73.11 3.49
C LYS A 3 -2.31 71.91 3.69
N SER A 4 -2.48 71.22 4.81
CA SER A 4 -1.84 69.91 5.03
C SER A 4 -2.61 68.84 4.22
N ILE A 5 -1.93 68.19 3.30
CA ILE A 5 -2.42 67.05 2.54
C ILE A 5 -2.09 65.80 3.38
N LEU A 6 -3.14 65.13 3.88
CA LEU A 6 -3.04 63.87 4.60
C LEU A 6 -2.96 62.74 3.54
N LEU A 7 -1.78 62.11 3.41
CA LEU A 7 -1.55 60.99 2.50
C LEU A 7 -2.01 59.70 3.21
N LEU A 8 -3.14 59.11 2.78
CA LEU A 8 -3.67 57.87 3.30
C LEU A 8 -2.93 56.70 2.63
N LEU A 9 -1.99 56.07 3.32
CA LEU A 9 -1.33 54.83 2.86
C LEU A 9 -2.31 53.68 3.02
N ILE A 10 -2.88 53.19 1.91
CA ILE A 10 -3.65 51.94 1.86
C ILE A 10 -2.64 50.78 1.78
N ILE A 11 -2.42 50.10 2.88
CA ILE A 11 -1.68 48.84 2.92
C ILE A 11 -2.61 47.78 2.34
N LEU A 12 -2.41 47.39 1.08
CA LEU A 12 -3.01 46.22 0.46
C LEU A 12 -2.32 44.98 1.10
N ALA A 13 -2.93 44.42 2.10
CA ALA A 13 -2.56 43.08 2.55
C ALA A 13 -2.90 42.10 1.42
N SER A 14 -1.93 41.74 0.61
CA SER A 14 -2.01 40.63 -0.32
C SER A 14 -2.11 39.35 0.51
N CYS A 15 -3.31 38.83 0.73
CA CYS A 15 -3.50 37.46 1.11
C CYS A 15 -3.05 36.60 -0.08
N SER A 16 -1.81 36.10 -0.05
CA SER A 16 -1.41 35.03 -0.94
C SER A 16 -2.27 33.81 -0.56
N LYS A 17 -3.28 33.53 -1.38
CA LYS A 17 -3.86 32.18 -1.37
C LYS A 17 -2.70 31.24 -1.67
N ASN A 18 -2.34 30.40 -0.70
CA ASN A 18 -1.46 29.26 -0.98
C ASN A 18 -2.20 28.40 -2.01
N ASP A 19 -1.85 28.54 -3.27
CA ASP A 19 -2.38 27.71 -4.33
C ASP A 19 -1.94 26.28 -4.06
N PHE A 20 -2.87 25.34 -4.20
CA PHE A 20 -2.57 23.90 -4.10
C PHE A 20 -1.75 23.52 -5.33
N VAL A 21 -0.46 23.30 -5.13
CA VAL A 21 0.48 22.98 -6.20
C VAL A 21 0.87 21.51 -6.11
N VAL A 22 0.70 20.80 -7.21
CA VAL A 22 1.21 19.44 -7.45
C VAL A 22 2.44 19.57 -8.34
N GLU A 23 3.61 19.21 -7.82
CA GLU A 23 4.86 19.29 -8.53
C GLU A 23 5.23 17.92 -9.11
N ASP A 24 5.56 17.89 -10.41
CA ASP A 24 6.10 16.68 -11.03
C ASP A 24 7.49 16.35 -10.47
N VAL A 25 7.70 15.09 -10.12
CA VAL A 25 9.01 14.53 -9.86
C VAL A 25 9.39 13.67 -11.07
N PRO A 26 10.33 14.13 -11.92
CA PRO A 26 10.65 13.42 -13.15
C PRO A 26 11.08 11.97 -12.89
N PHE A 27 10.51 11.05 -13.67
CA PHE A 27 10.87 9.64 -13.68
C PHE A 27 11.25 9.23 -15.10
N SER A 28 12.55 9.20 -15.41
CA SER A 28 13.07 9.05 -16.78
C SER A 28 13.84 7.74 -16.97
N PHE A 29 13.44 6.66 -16.31
CA PHE A 29 14.18 5.40 -16.29
C PHE A 29 13.47 4.33 -17.12
N GLY A 30 13.76 4.28 -18.41
CA GLY A 30 13.27 3.24 -19.31
C GLY A 30 11.78 3.35 -19.67
N GLU A 31 11.28 2.32 -20.33
CA GLU A 31 9.90 2.18 -20.78
C GLU A 31 9.25 0.95 -20.16
N ASN A 32 7.92 0.85 -20.23
CA ASN A 32 7.12 -0.24 -19.70
C ASN A 32 7.31 -0.48 -18.18
N ASN A 33 7.40 0.61 -17.43
CA ASN A 33 7.49 0.60 -15.97
C ASN A 33 6.10 0.63 -15.36
N ALA A 34 5.83 -0.29 -14.42
CA ALA A 34 4.54 -0.43 -13.76
C ALA A 34 4.71 -0.94 -12.32
N GLN A 35 3.59 -0.99 -11.60
CA GLN A 35 3.49 -1.62 -10.29
C GLN A 35 4.44 -0.99 -9.26
N PRO A 36 4.33 0.32 -9.06
CA PRO A 36 5.15 0.99 -8.07
C PRO A 36 4.81 0.53 -6.66
N ASN A 37 5.82 0.39 -5.82
CA ASN A 37 5.69 0.32 -4.39
C ASN A 37 6.57 1.39 -3.75
N LEU A 38 5.98 2.28 -2.98
CA LEU A 38 6.64 3.44 -2.38
C LEU A 38 6.73 3.23 -0.87
N VAL A 39 7.91 3.46 -0.29
CA VAL A 39 8.16 3.26 1.14
C VAL A 39 8.99 4.41 1.69
N SER A 40 8.51 4.98 2.80
CA SER A 40 9.23 6.00 3.57
C SER A 40 9.53 5.51 4.98
N ASN A 41 10.68 5.87 5.52
CA ASN A 41 10.99 5.76 6.96
C ASN A 41 11.03 7.13 7.65
N GLY A 42 10.50 8.17 6.98
CA GLY A 42 10.49 9.55 7.43
C GLY A 42 11.69 10.38 6.92
N ASP A 43 12.88 9.79 6.85
CA ASP A 43 14.11 10.46 6.36
C ASP A 43 14.51 10.05 4.95
N HIS A 44 14.17 8.85 4.55
CA HIS A 44 14.47 8.25 3.25
C HIS A 44 13.20 7.78 2.57
N LEU A 45 13.13 7.99 1.27
CA LEU A 45 12.06 7.51 0.41
C LEU A 45 12.65 6.59 -0.65
N THR A 46 12.06 5.41 -0.80
CA THR A 46 12.45 4.40 -1.79
C THR A 46 11.24 3.99 -2.63
N LEU A 47 11.48 3.74 -3.89
CA LEU A 47 10.50 3.30 -4.88
C LEU A 47 11.02 2.03 -5.55
N SER A 48 10.24 0.95 -5.53
CA SER A 48 10.48 -0.23 -6.36
C SER A 48 9.41 -0.34 -7.43
N TRP A 49 9.75 -1.00 -8.55
CA TRP A 49 8.81 -1.22 -9.65
C TRP A 49 9.25 -2.36 -10.55
N ILE A 50 8.35 -2.86 -11.39
CA ILE A 50 8.67 -3.77 -12.47
C ILE A 50 8.78 -3.01 -13.78
N SER A 51 9.84 -3.31 -14.53
CA SER A 51 9.97 -2.96 -15.95
C SER A 51 9.82 -4.23 -16.77
N SER A 52 8.81 -4.24 -17.65
CA SER A 52 8.61 -5.34 -18.59
C SER A 52 9.40 -5.07 -19.88
N VAL A 53 10.16 -6.06 -20.32
CA VAL A 53 10.94 -6.03 -21.56
C VAL A 53 10.27 -6.97 -22.57
N GLU A 54 10.60 -6.85 -23.84
CA GLU A 54 10.14 -7.77 -24.89
C GLU A 54 10.43 -9.25 -24.50
N ASP A 55 9.66 -10.18 -25.01
CA ASP A 55 9.74 -11.63 -24.76
C ASP A 55 9.40 -12.08 -23.32
N SER A 56 8.48 -11.40 -22.67
CA SER A 56 8.00 -11.75 -21.31
C SER A 56 9.05 -11.62 -20.19
N ASN A 57 10.17 -10.96 -20.45
CA ASN A 57 11.15 -10.69 -19.41
C ASN A 57 10.67 -9.55 -18.51
N ALA A 58 10.83 -9.73 -17.21
CA ALA A 58 10.56 -8.74 -16.19
C ALA A 58 11.82 -8.44 -15.37
N ASN A 59 11.98 -7.18 -14.99
CA ASN A 59 13.06 -6.74 -14.12
C ASN A 59 12.47 -5.98 -12.94
N LEU A 60 12.92 -6.31 -11.74
CA LEU A 60 12.62 -5.57 -10.52
C LEU A 60 13.75 -4.57 -10.27
N PHE A 61 13.36 -3.32 -10.13
CA PHE A 61 14.27 -2.23 -9.80
C PHE A 61 13.86 -1.54 -8.51
N TYR A 62 14.81 -0.83 -7.90
CA TYR A 62 14.52 0.20 -6.92
C TYR A 62 15.37 1.46 -7.15
N SER A 63 14.87 2.58 -6.61
CA SER A 63 15.53 3.87 -6.61
C SER A 63 15.31 4.57 -5.27
N GLN A 64 16.20 5.47 -4.90
CA GLN A 64 16.09 6.31 -3.71
C GLN A 64 15.85 7.76 -4.15
N TYR A 65 14.97 8.46 -3.43
CA TYR A 65 14.79 9.89 -3.63
C TYR A 65 15.85 10.66 -2.87
N LYS A 66 16.65 11.42 -3.59
CA LYS A 66 17.77 12.25 -3.08
C LYS A 66 17.89 13.51 -3.92
N ASP A 67 18.23 14.62 -3.28
CA ASP A 67 18.52 15.89 -3.98
C ASP A 67 17.43 16.29 -4.99
N ASP A 68 16.16 16.14 -4.55
CA ASP A 68 14.95 16.41 -5.34
C ASP A 68 14.77 15.55 -6.61
N ASN A 69 15.49 14.43 -6.71
CA ASN A 69 15.41 13.52 -7.84
C ASN A 69 15.43 12.04 -7.41
N TRP A 70 14.92 11.16 -8.28
CA TRP A 70 15.14 9.73 -8.17
C TRP A 70 16.58 9.38 -8.58
N SER A 71 17.25 8.58 -7.76
CA SER A 71 18.59 8.06 -8.09
C SER A 71 18.54 7.12 -9.31
N VAL A 72 19.70 6.90 -9.94
CA VAL A 72 19.82 5.85 -10.96
C VAL A 72 19.30 4.51 -10.39
N PRO A 73 18.44 3.78 -11.13
CA PRO A 73 17.87 2.53 -10.66
C PRO A 73 18.91 1.46 -10.39
N THR A 74 18.71 0.72 -9.32
CA THR A 74 19.44 -0.49 -9.02
C THR A 74 18.59 -1.70 -9.41
N SER A 75 19.13 -2.58 -10.26
CA SER A 75 18.48 -3.85 -10.61
C SER A 75 18.64 -4.85 -9.47
N ILE A 76 17.51 -5.43 -9.04
CA ILE A 76 17.45 -6.43 -7.96
C ILE A 76 17.44 -7.84 -8.55
N ALA A 77 16.49 -8.09 -9.44
CA ALA A 77 16.25 -9.40 -10.05
C ALA A 77 15.70 -9.25 -11.45
N SER A 78 15.85 -10.29 -12.26
CA SER A 78 15.25 -10.39 -13.60
C SER A 78 14.88 -11.85 -13.90
N GLY A 79 13.87 -12.04 -14.75
CA GLY A 79 13.44 -13.37 -15.17
C GLY A 79 12.32 -13.33 -16.20
N SER A 80 12.09 -14.47 -16.86
CA SER A 80 11.01 -14.68 -17.83
C SER A 80 9.88 -15.56 -17.30
N ASP A 81 10.06 -16.13 -16.13
CA ASP A 81 9.13 -17.02 -15.44
C ASP A 81 8.32 -16.31 -14.34
N TRP A 82 8.19 -14.99 -14.43
CA TRP A 82 7.51 -14.21 -13.40
C TRP A 82 6.00 -14.15 -13.64
N PHE A 83 5.25 -14.10 -12.53
CA PHE A 83 3.85 -13.72 -12.52
C PHE A 83 3.78 -12.21 -12.28
N VAL A 84 3.51 -11.45 -13.33
CA VAL A 84 3.40 -9.98 -13.29
C VAL A 84 1.94 -9.60 -13.31
N ASN A 85 1.44 -9.00 -12.24
CA ASN A 85 0.04 -8.64 -12.08
C ASN A 85 -0.10 -7.24 -11.47
N TRP A 86 -1.06 -6.46 -11.97
CA TRP A 86 -1.30 -5.09 -11.52
C TRP A 86 -1.74 -4.98 -10.06
N ALA A 87 -2.37 -6.02 -9.53
CA ALA A 87 -2.93 -6.05 -8.18
C ALA A 87 -2.00 -6.71 -7.17
N ASP A 88 -1.18 -7.66 -7.61
CA ASP A 88 -0.19 -8.38 -6.82
C ASP A 88 1.21 -7.90 -7.20
N PHE A 89 1.50 -6.67 -6.79
CA PHE A 89 2.74 -5.97 -7.11
C PHE A 89 3.84 -6.29 -6.11
N PRO A 90 5.13 -6.17 -6.51
CA PRO A 90 6.25 -6.38 -5.62
C PRO A 90 6.20 -5.45 -4.41
N ALA A 91 6.44 -6.00 -3.23
CA ALA A 91 6.63 -5.23 -2.01
C ALA A 91 8.11 -5.05 -1.70
N HIS A 92 8.44 -3.97 -0.98
CA HIS A 92 9.76 -3.83 -0.38
C HIS A 92 9.68 -3.13 0.98
N ALA A 93 10.74 -3.33 1.78
CA ALA A 93 10.95 -2.59 3.01
C ALA A 93 12.44 -2.30 3.19
N VAL A 94 12.74 -1.20 3.86
CA VAL A 94 14.12 -0.80 4.19
C VAL A 94 14.30 -0.74 5.69
N ASN A 95 15.29 -1.44 6.21
CA ASN A 95 15.67 -1.41 7.61
C ASN A 95 17.15 -1.08 7.73
N GLU A 96 17.47 0.09 8.24
CA GLU A 96 18.82 0.66 8.24
C GLU A 96 19.42 0.68 6.81
N ASN A 97 20.44 -0.13 6.55
CA ASN A 97 21.09 -0.27 5.25
C ASN A 97 20.66 -1.51 4.47
N LEU A 98 19.71 -2.31 4.98
CA LEU A 98 19.17 -3.47 4.30
C LEU A 98 17.87 -3.12 3.57
N ILE A 99 17.71 -3.70 2.39
CA ILE A 99 16.46 -3.71 1.64
C ILE A 99 16.02 -5.15 1.43
N LEU A 100 14.77 -5.44 1.76
CA LEU A 100 14.08 -6.69 1.42
C LEU A 100 13.07 -6.38 0.34
N THR A 101 13.05 -7.18 -0.73
CA THR A 101 12.08 -7.04 -1.83
C THR A 101 11.45 -8.39 -2.16
N SER A 102 10.22 -8.37 -2.67
CA SER A 102 9.55 -9.58 -3.17
C SER A 102 9.27 -9.50 -4.66
N HIS A 103 9.22 -10.66 -5.31
CA HIS A 103 8.67 -10.84 -6.65
C HIS A 103 8.06 -12.24 -6.76
N LEU A 104 7.19 -12.42 -7.73
CA LEU A 104 6.43 -13.66 -7.91
C LEU A 104 6.96 -14.43 -9.11
N LYS A 105 7.22 -15.72 -8.93
CA LYS A 105 7.67 -16.63 -9.98
C LYS A 105 6.67 -17.75 -10.17
N LYS A 106 6.36 -18.06 -11.42
CA LYS A 106 5.51 -19.22 -11.73
C LYS A 106 6.16 -20.50 -11.20
N SER A 107 5.36 -21.30 -10.53
CA SER A 107 5.78 -22.57 -9.94
C SER A 107 5.25 -23.77 -10.71
N ASP A 108 4.26 -23.58 -11.60
CA ASP A 108 3.70 -24.58 -12.51
C ASP A 108 2.97 -23.91 -13.69
N SER A 109 2.37 -24.71 -14.56
CA SER A 109 1.62 -24.28 -15.77
C SER A 109 0.29 -23.60 -15.47
N GLY A 110 -0.28 -23.75 -14.26
CA GLY A 110 -1.52 -23.08 -13.85
C GLY A 110 -1.37 -21.56 -13.82
N THR A 111 -2.44 -20.86 -14.16
CA THR A 111 -2.43 -19.39 -14.24
C THR A 111 -2.02 -18.73 -12.91
N TYR A 112 -2.50 -19.30 -11.80
CA TYR A 112 -2.28 -18.78 -10.45
C TYR A 112 -1.35 -19.66 -9.61
N ASN A 113 -0.54 -20.51 -10.24
CA ASN A 113 0.48 -21.27 -9.55
C ASN A 113 1.78 -20.48 -9.57
N TYR A 114 2.07 -19.79 -8.50
CA TYR A 114 3.29 -19.00 -8.32
C TYR A 114 3.73 -18.93 -6.88
N ASP A 115 5.01 -18.72 -6.70
CA ASP A 115 5.70 -18.68 -5.40
C ASP A 115 6.29 -17.29 -5.17
N ILE A 116 6.45 -16.91 -3.89
CA ILE A 116 7.04 -15.64 -3.47
C ILE A 116 8.54 -15.81 -3.30
N PHE A 117 9.33 -15.11 -4.11
CA PHE A 117 10.77 -14.99 -3.95
C PHE A 117 11.14 -13.69 -3.26
N LEU A 118 12.05 -13.77 -2.31
CA LEU A 118 12.60 -12.64 -1.58
C LEU A 118 14.06 -12.39 -1.99
N ASN A 119 14.40 -11.10 -2.07
CA ASN A 119 15.79 -10.67 -2.24
C ASN A 119 16.16 -9.78 -1.07
N LEU A 120 17.20 -10.14 -0.34
CA LEU A 120 17.78 -9.37 0.74
C LEU A 120 19.13 -8.82 0.28
N GLU A 121 19.24 -7.50 0.24
CA GLU A 121 20.45 -6.79 -0.19
C GLU A 121 20.81 -5.68 0.79
N THR A 122 22.04 -5.21 0.77
CA THR A 122 22.35 -3.89 1.32
C THR A 122 21.98 -2.81 0.30
N LEU A 123 21.64 -1.63 0.75
CA LEU A 123 21.44 -0.45 -0.13
C LEU A 123 22.70 -0.09 -0.95
N SER A 124 23.86 -0.65 -0.61
CA SER A 124 25.09 -0.56 -1.40
C SER A 124 25.33 -1.75 -2.33
N GLY A 125 24.40 -2.71 -2.38
CA GLY A 125 24.50 -3.91 -3.23
C GLY A 125 25.58 -4.93 -2.81
N LYS A 126 26.09 -4.87 -1.56
CA LYS A 126 27.18 -5.74 -1.09
C LYS A 126 26.73 -7.13 -0.64
N ILE A 127 25.47 -7.28 -0.23
CA ILE A 127 24.92 -8.57 0.20
C ILE A 127 23.75 -8.89 -0.72
N LYS A 128 23.76 -10.11 -1.30
CA LYS A 128 22.67 -10.60 -2.12
C LYS A 128 22.29 -12.00 -1.66
N LYS A 129 21.03 -12.16 -1.27
CA LYS A 129 20.43 -13.46 -0.97
C LYS A 129 19.06 -13.51 -1.63
N ASN A 130 18.86 -14.46 -2.53
CA ASN A 130 17.58 -14.78 -3.13
C ASN A 130 17.08 -16.09 -2.55
N PHE A 131 15.83 -16.12 -2.04
CA PHE A 131 15.27 -17.28 -1.37
C PHE A 131 13.75 -17.31 -1.46
N LEU A 132 13.19 -18.50 -1.36
CA LEU A 132 11.76 -18.77 -1.37
C LEU A 132 11.16 -18.47 0.01
N LEU A 133 10.02 -17.72 0.03
CA LEU A 133 9.29 -17.45 1.27
C LEU A 133 8.39 -18.63 1.66
N ASN A 134 7.50 -19.05 0.74
CA ASN A 134 6.58 -20.16 0.97
C ASN A 134 7.29 -21.50 0.71
N THR A 135 7.67 -22.20 1.77
CA THR A 135 8.45 -23.45 1.69
C THR A 135 7.62 -24.71 1.78
N ASP A 136 6.29 -24.61 1.59
CA ASP A 136 5.34 -25.73 1.70
C ASP A 136 5.42 -26.72 0.53
N GLY A 137 6.01 -26.32 -0.62
CA GLY A 137 6.13 -27.15 -1.81
C GLY A 137 4.82 -27.36 -2.60
N ILE A 138 3.75 -26.68 -2.22
CA ILE A 138 2.43 -26.76 -2.87
C ILE A 138 2.38 -25.81 -4.08
N LYS A 139 1.87 -26.31 -5.20
CA LYS A 139 1.68 -25.50 -6.42
C LYS A 139 0.34 -24.80 -6.37
N ALA A 140 0.33 -23.62 -5.75
CA ALA A 140 -0.85 -22.80 -5.53
C ALA A 140 -0.51 -21.32 -5.71
N GLU A 141 -1.46 -20.45 -5.43
CA GLU A 141 -1.28 -19.00 -5.40
C GLU A 141 -0.64 -18.57 -4.09
N HIS A 142 0.52 -17.89 -4.15
CA HIS A 142 1.21 -17.30 -3.01
C HIS A 142 1.61 -15.87 -3.35
N GLY A 143 0.96 -14.86 -2.76
CA GLY A 143 1.21 -13.48 -3.15
C GLY A 143 0.62 -12.44 -2.22
N PHE A 144 0.35 -11.26 -2.76
CA PHE A 144 -0.21 -10.11 -2.04
C PHE A 144 0.60 -9.75 -0.80
N VAL A 145 1.91 -9.70 -1.00
CA VAL A 145 2.90 -9.50 0.06
C VAL A 145 2.84 -8.07 0.59
N SER A 146 2.91 -7.91 1.90
CA SER A 146 3.32 -6.65 2.51
C SER A 146 4.37 -6.88 3.59
N MET A 147 5.26 -5.90 3.79
CA MET A 147 6.38 -6.02 4.70
C MET A 147 6.79 -4.70 5.31
N ILE A 148 7.34 -4.75 6.52
CA ILE A 148 7.85 -3.59 7.25
C ILE A 148 9.13 -3.95 8.00
N PRO A 149 9.96 -2.97 8.43
CA PRO A 149 11.09 -3.21 9.31
C PRO A 149 10.67 -3.82 10.65
N SER A 150 11.42 -4.81 11.15
CA SER A 150 11.32 -5.31 12.53
C SER A 150 12.27 -4.54 13.47
N ASN A 151 12.23 -4.84 14.79
CA ASN A 151 13.12 -4.20 15.76
C ASN A 151 14.57 -4.72 15.66
N ASP A 152 14.76 -5.95 15.18
CA ASP A 152 16.05 -6.67 15.21
C ASP A 152 16.77 -6.60 13.86
N LYS A 153 16.70 -5.46 13.18
CA LYS A 153 17.31 -5.22 11.86
C LYS A 153 16.82 -6.16 10.74
N GLY A 154 15.80 -6.94 11.01
CA GLY A 154 15.11 -7.80 10.08
C GLY A 154 13.80 -7.19 9.59
N PHE A 155 12.85 -8.04 9.18
CA PHE A 155 11.58 -7.61 8.62
C PHE A 155 10.44 -8.47 9.12
N PHE A 156 9.27 -7.86 9.27
CA PHE A 156 7.99 -8.55 9.39
C PHE A 156 7.36 -8.62 8.00
N ILE A 157 6.80 -9.78 7.65
CA ILE A 157 6.20 -10.03 6.36
C ILE A 157 4.87 -10.78 6.51
N THR A 158 3.89 -10.44 5.69
CA THR A 158 2.61 -11.13 5.58
C THR A 158 2.25 -11.35 4.12
N TRP A 159 1.53 -12.44 3.83
CA TRP A 159 1.11 -12.81 2.47
C TRP A 159 -0.18 -13.62 2.47
N LEU A 160 -0.87 -13.63 1.35
CA LEU A 160 -1.94 -14.58 1.07
C LEU A 160 -1.34 -15.90 0.58
N ASP A 161 -1.88 -17.00 1.09
CA ASP A 161 -1.33 -18.33 0.89
C ASP A 161 -2.42 -19.32 0.48
N GLY A 162 -2.25 -19.88 -0.70
CA GLY A 162 -3.22 -20.76 -1.34
C GLY A 162 -2.97 -22.26 -1.11
N ARG A 163 -2.05 -22.65 -0.23
CA ARG A 163 -1.74 -24.08 0.00
C ARG A 163 -2.95 -24.94 0.32
N ASN A 164 -3.99 -24.36 0.93
CA ASN A 164 -5.24 -25.03 1.28
C ASN A 164 -6.28 -25.02 0.14
N THR A 165 -6.03 -24.34 -0.97
CA THR A 165 -6.98 -24.28 -2.12
C THR A 165 -6.84 -25.48 -3.05
N VAL A 166 -5.72 -26.20 -2.99
CA VAL A 166 -5.45 -27.37 -3.82
C VAL A 166 -6.20 -28.58 -3.27
N ASP A 167 -6.78 -29.38 -4.18
CA ASP A 167 -7.56 -30.58 -3.81
C ASP A 167 -6.65 -31.69 -3.30
N ASP A 168 -6.46 -31.75 -2.00
CA ASP A 168 -5.94 -32.94 -1.34
C ASP A 168 -7.11 -33.74 -0.78
N SER A 169 -7.50 -34.78 -1.51
CA SER A 169 -8.60 -35.68 -1.13
C SER A 169 -8.41 -36.38 0.23
N LYS A 170 -7.28 -36.17 0.89
CA LYS A 170 -6.93 -36.76 2.20
C LYS A 170 -7.14 -35.79 3.37
N ASN A 171 -7.27 -34.49 3.13
CA ASN A 171 -7.44 -33.48 4.16
C ASN A 171 -8.77 -32.75 3.98
N ASN A 172 -9.68 -32.87 4.96
CA ASN A 172 -10.93 -32.10 5.03
C ASN A 172 -10.70 -30.60 5.29
N HIS A 173 -9.70 -29.98 4.64
CA HIS A 173 -9.46 -28.57 4.79
C HIS A 173 -10.44 -27.75 3.94
N HIS A 174 -10.90 -26.64 4.49
CA HIS A 174 -11.65 -25.64 3.77
C HIS A 174 -10.80 -25.15 2.57
N LYS A 175 -11.32 -25.25 1.35
CA LYS A 175 -10.66 -24.76 0.13
C LYS A 175 -10.68 -23.23 0.11
N ALA A 176 -9.83 -22.58 0.89
CA ALA A 176 -9.74 -21.13 0.97
C ALA A 176 -8.29 -20.67 1.04
N MET A 177 -8.05 -19.46 0.56
CA MET A 177 -6.81 -18.75 0.84
C MET A 177 -6.71 -18.47 2.34
N THR A 178 -5.50 -18.50 2.85
CA THR A 178 -5.18 -18.14 4.23
C THR A 178 -4.32 -16.87 4.24
N ILE A 179 -4.20 -16.23 5.38
CA ILE A 179 -3.19 -15.19 5.56
C ILE A 179 -2.14 -15.68 6.54
N ARG A 180 -0.88 -15.49 6.17
CA ARG A 180 0.27 -15.93 6.96
C ARG A 180 1.17 -14.74 7.30
N PHE A 181 1.95 -14.93 8.33
CA PHE A 181 2.98 -14.01 8.81
C PHE A 181 4.27 -14.77 9.05
N ALA A 182 5.40 -14.09 8.86
CA ALA A 182 6.71 -14.55 9.30
C ALA A 182 7.62 -13.37 9.65
N GLU A 183 8.73 -13.68 10.29
CA GLU A 183 9.85 -12.76 10.48
C GLU A 183 11.01 -13.19 9.59
N ILE A 184 11.65 -12.22 8.94
CA ILE A 184 12.87 -12.42 8.18
C ILE A 184 14.01 -11.78 8.95
N THR A 185 15.01 -12.57 9.32
CA THR A 185 16.19 -12.06 10.02
C THR A 185 17.05 -11.19 9.11
N SER A 186 17.97 -10.41 9.67
CA SER A 186 18.96 -9.65 8.88
C SER A 186 19.89 -10.52 8.05
N MET A 187 19.92 -11.84 8.27
CA MET A 187 20.63 -12.84 7.48
C MET A 187 19.76 -13.53 6.44
N GLY A 188 18.44 -13.22 6.41
CA GLY A 188 17.46 -13.81 5.50
C GLY A 188 16.96 -15.17 5.94
N ASP A 189 16.97 -15.49 7.20
CA ASP A 189 16.33 -16.70 7.71
C ASP A 189 14.85 -16.40 8.02
N ILE A 190 13.99 -17.34 7.66
CA ILE A 190 12.54 -17.27 7.92
C ILE A 190 12.29 -17.90 9.29
N ILE A 191 11.72 -17.14 10.19
CA ILE A 191 11.39 -17.60 11.55
C ILE A 191 9.96 -17.20 11.92
N ASN A 192 9.41 -17.85 12.94
CA ASN A 192 8.10 -17.52 13.51
C ASN A 192 6.96 -17.48 12.48
N GLU A 193 7.01 -18.37 11.45
CA GLU A 193 5.90 -18.50 10.49
C GLU A 193 4.65 -18.98 11.19
N VAL A 194 3.53 -18.31 10.94
CA VAL A 194 2.22 -18.63 11.54
C VAL A 194 1.09 -18.29 10.58
N GLU A 195 0.04 -19.10 10.58
CA GLU A 195 -1.24 -18.79 9.96
C GLU A 195 -2.06 -17.90 10.90
N LEU A 196 -2.47 -16.72 10.39
CA LEU A 196 -3.25 -15.76 11.17
C LEU A 196 -4.75 -15.98 11.02
N ASP A 197 -5.20 -16.34 9.83
CA ASP A 197 -6.60 -16.65 9.51
C ASP A 197 -6.66 -17.72 8.42
N ALA A 198 -7.58 -18.66 8.56
CA ALA A 198 -7.76 -19.78 7.66
C ALA A 198 -8.67 -19.48 6.46
N THR A 199 -9.32 -18.30 6.43
CA THR A 199 -10.25 -17.93 5.37
C THR A 199 -10.11 -16.46 5.01
N THR A 200 -9.59 -16.18 3.82
CA THR A 200 -9.38 -14.82 3.33
C THR A 200 -9.86 -14.64 1.90
N CYS A 201 -10.05 -13.39 1.49
CA CYS A 201 -10.28 -13.04 0.10
C CYS A 201 -9.02 -13.33 -0.73
N ASP A 202 -9.19 -13.98 -1.86
CA ASP A 202 -8.10 -14.55 -2.66
C ASP A 202 -7.26 -13.49 -3.41
N CYS A 203 -7.74 -12.25 -3.55
CA CYS A 203 -7.21 -11.31 -4.53
C CYS A 203 -7.05 -9.86 -4.04
N CYS A 204 -7.02 -9.65 -2.74
CA CYS A 204 -6.90 -8.32 -2.17
C CYS A 204 -5.55 -8.11 -1.49
N GLN A 205 -4.98 -6.94 -1.70
CA GLN A 205 -3.72 -6.55 -1.04
C GLN A 205 -3.86 -6.69 0.48
N THR A 206 -2.79 -7.12 1.12
CA THR A 206 -2.63 -7.12 2.57
C THR A 206 -1.97 -5.81 3.02
N SER A 207 -2.01 -5.53 4.31
CA SER A 207 -1.28 -4.40 4.87
C SER A 207 -0.79 -4.74 6.27
N ILE A 208 0.46 -4.40 6.56
CA ILE A 208 1.10 -4.65 7.84
C ILE A 208 1.62 -3.34 8.44
N ALA A 209 1.50 -3.16 9.75
CA ALA A 209 2.08 -2.05 10.47
C ALA A 209 2.59 -2.52 11.85
N LYS A 210 3.38 -1.68 12.52
CA LYS A 210 3.93 -2.01 13.83
C LYS A 210 3.42 -1.06 14.88
N THR A 211 2.77 -1.61 15.93
CA THR A 211 2.42 -0.89 17.15
C THR A 211 3.53 -1.01 18.19
N PRO A 212 3.49 -0.24 19.29
CA PRO A 212 4.38 -0.45 20.44
C PRO A 212 4.31 -1.85 21.05
N GLN A 213 3.20 -2.58 20.86
CA GLN A 213 3.00 -3.94 21.37
C GLN A 213 3.48 -5.03 20.42
N GLY A 214 3.56 -4.74 19.12
CA GLY A 214 3.97 -5.69 18.09
C GLY A 214 3.33 -5.41 16.72
N PRO A 215 3.57 -6.28 15.74
CA PRO A 215 2.96 -6.15 14.42
C PRO A 215 1.44 -6.33 14.45
N ILE A 216 0.78 -5.66 13.51
CA ILE A 216 -0.64 -5.86 13.20
C ILE A 216 -0.78 -6.08 11.70
N VAL A 217 -1.68 -6.95 11.31
CA VAL A 217 -1.96 -7.29 9.91
C VAL A 217 -3.42 -7.04 9.61
N VAL A 218 -3.68 -6.32 8.52
CA VAL A 218 -5.03 -5.98 8.05
C VAL A 218 -5.22 -6.55 6.64
N TYR A 219 -6.34 -7.19 6.42
CA TYR A 219 -6.65 -7.92 5.20
C TYR A 219 -8.17 -8.00 4.98
N ARG A 220 -8.58 -8.42 3.80
CA ARG A 220 -9.98 -8.74 3.52
C ARG A 220 -10.25 -10.20 3.87
N ASN A 221 -11.14 -10.43 4.83
CA ASN A 221 -11.63 -11.76 5.20
C ASN A 221 -12.64 -12.28 4.15
N ARG A 222 -12.99 -13.56 4.22
CA ARG A 222 -14.02 -14.20 3.43
C ARG A 222 -14.76 -15.20 4.31
N SER A 223 -16.00 -14.89 4.67
CA SER A 223 -16.85 -15.83 5.40
C SER A 223 -17.44 -16.89 4.47
N GLU A 224 -18.03 -17.95 5.04
CA GLU A 224 -18.77 -18.99 4.30
C GLU A 224 -19.93 -18.42 3.48
N ASN A 225 -20.50 -17.29 3.90
CA ASN A 225 -21.58 -16.59 3.23
C ASN A 225 -21.06 -15.49 2.27
N GLU A 226 -19.78 -15.54 1.86
CA GLU A 226 -19.15 -14.58 0.97
C GLU A 226 -19.19 -13.13 1.48
N ILE A 227 -19.29 -12.92 2.79
CA ILE A 227 -19.10 -11.60 3.39
C ILE A 227 -17.60 -11.34 3.45
N ARG A 228 -17.18 -10.20 2.85
CA ARG A 228 -15.78 -9.86 2.67
C ARG A 228 -15.44 -8.52 3.33
N ASP A 229 -15.61 -8.47 4.63
CA ASP A 229 -15.27 -7.31 5.45
C ASP A 229 -13.76 -7.25 5.77
N ILE A 230 -13.29 -6.09 6.21
CA ILE A 230 -11.88 -5.92 6.58
C ILE A 230 -11.66 -6.39 8.01
N TYR A 231 -10.66 -7.26 8.18
CA TYR A 231 -10.26 -7.85 9.46
C TYR A 231 -8.85 -7.41 9.84
N ILE A 232 -8.57 -7.49 11.13
CA ILE A 232 -7.26 -7.21 11.71
C ILE A 232 -6.87 -8.33 12.67
N SER A 233 -5.63 -8.79 12.53
CA SER A 233 -4.94 -9.63 13.51
C SER A 233 -3.86 -8.82 14.21
N ARG A 234 -3.71 -8.99 15.52
CA ARG A 234 -2.77 -8.22 16.37
C ARG A 234 -1.85 -9.16 17.12
N PHE A 235 -0.57 -8.83 17.12
CA PHE A 235 0.40 -9.49 18.00
C PHE A 235 0.53 -8.71 19.30
N ARG A 236 0.15 -9.34 20.42
CA ARG A 236 0.23 -8.77 21.76
C ARG A 236 0.60 -9.86 22.78
N ASN A 237 1.32 -9.47 23.83
CA ASN A 237 1.72 -10.40 24.88
C ASN A 237 2.39 -11.68 24.34
N ASN A 238 3.23 -11.54 23.31
CA ASN A 238 3.93 -12.62 22.62
C ASN A 238 3.02 -13.66 21.95
N THR A 239 1.80 -13.28 21.58
CA THR A 239 0.86 -14.15 20.86
C THR A 239 0.04 -13.36 19.84
N TRP A 240 -0.41 -14.04 18.79
CA TRP A 240 -1.38 -13.49 17.86
C TRP A 240 -2.79 -13.64 18.43
N GLU A 241 -3.54 -12.55 18.47
CA GLU A 241 -4.95 -12.55 18.84
C GLU A 241 -5.80 -13.11 17.69
N LYS A 242 -6.95 -13.69 18.04
CA LYS A 242 -7.94 -14.08 17.03
C LYS A 242 -8.34 -12.85 16.19
N PRO A 243 -8.38 -12.98 14.85
CA PRO A 243 -8.78 -11.87 13.99
C PRO A 243 -10.18 -11.35 14.31
N THR A 244 -10.33 -10.04 14.20
CA THR A 244 -11.61 -9.34 14.40
C THR A 244 -11.88 -8.37 13.26
N ALA A 245 -13.15 -8.11 12.96
CA ALA A 245 -13.51 -7.12 11.96
C ALA A 245 -13.09 -5.70 12.42
N VAL A 246 -12.52 -4.91 11.51
CA VAL A 246 -12.33 -3.46 11.70
C VAL A 246 -13.70 -2.78 11.77
N HIS A 247 -14.59 -3.21 10.88
CA HIS A 247 -16.00 -2.83 10.86
C HIS A 247 -16.82 -3.91 10.14
N ASN A 248 -18.03 -4.15 10.61
CA ASN A 248 -18.96 -5.07 9.97
C ASN A 248 -19.74 -4.30 8.88
N ASP A 249 -19.17 -4.16 7.69
CA ASP A 249 -19.85 -3.56 6.54
C ASP A 249 -20.97 -4.47 6.02
N GLY A 250 -20.83 -5.78 6.20
CA GLY A 250 -21.71 -6.80 5.67
C GLY A 250 -21.63 -6.88 4.14
N TRP A 251 -20.46 -6.69 3.57
CA TRP A 251 -20.29 -6.70 2.12
C TRP A 251 -20.28 -8.12 1.56
N GLU A 252 -21.44 -8.58 1.16
CA GLU A 252 -21.61 -9.84 0.45
C GLU A 252 -21.21 -9.67 -1.03
N ILE A 253 -20.21 -10.42 -1.48
CA ILE A 253 -19.76 -10.43 -2.87
C ILE A 253 -19.18 -11.79 -3.26
N ASN A 254 -19.82 -12.44 -4.25
CA ASN A 254 -19.30 -13.64 -4.87
C ASN A 254 -18.38 -13.28 -6.03
N GLY A 255 -17.18 -12.80 -5.73
CA GLY A 255 -16.21 -12.34 -6.74
C GLY A 255 -14.96 -11.73 -6.11
N CYS A 256 -14.04 -11.28 -6.96
CA CYS A 256 -12.77 -10.68 -6.57
C CYS A 256 -12.84 -9.15 -6.62
N PRO A 257 -12.97 -8.46 -5.48
CA PRO A 257 -13.04 -7.00 -5.46
C PRO A 257 -11.71 -6.31 -5.78
N VAL A 258 -10.59 -6.98 -5.58
CA VAL A 258 -9.22 -6.49 -5.84
C VAL A 258 -8.98 -5.11 -5.22
N ASN A 259 -9.43 -4.94 -4.00
CA ASN A 259 -9.32 -3.73 -3.20
C ASN A 259 -8.97 -4.11 -1.76
N GLY A 260 -7.69 -4.11 -1.44
CA GLY A 260 -7.20 -4.35 -0.08
C GLY A 260 -7.31 -3.12 0.81
N PRO A 261 -7.21 -3.30 2.12
CA PRO A 261 -7.09 -2.21 3.08
C PRO A 261 -5.66 -1.66 3.12
N LYS A 262 -5.53 -0.49 3.76
CA LYS A 262 -4.23 0.05 4.19
C LYS A 262 -4.29 0.43 5.66
N VAL A 263 -3.23 0.14 6.39
CA VAL A 263 -3.08 0.45 7.81
C VAL A 263 -1.81 1.24 8.07
N VAL A 264 -1.94 2.27 8.88
CA VAL A 264 -0.79 3.01 9.43
C VAL A 264 -0.94 3.19 10.92
N VAL A 265 0.20 3.25 11.59
CA VAL A 265 0.28 3.38 13.05
C VAL A 265 1.26 4.49 13.42
N ASN A 266 0.91 5.25 14.43
CA ASN A 266 1.86 6.06 15.17
C ASN A 266 1.89 5.62 16.66
N SER A 267 2.55 6.36 17.52
CA SER A 267 2.69 6.00 18.95
C SER A 267 1.34 5.84 19.67
N SER A 268 0.27 6.47 19.20
CA SER A 268 -1.01 6.56 19.91
C SER A 268 -2.20 6.04 19.13
N ASN A 269 -2.13 6.01 17.81
CA ASN A 269 -3.29 5.75 16.97
C ASN A 269 -2.98 4.73 15.86
N THR A 270 -3.97 3.92 15.54
CA THR A 270 -4.04 3.08 14.35
C THR A 270 -5.12 3.64 13.45
N ALA A 271 -4.82 3.83 12.17
CA ALA A 271 -5.78 4.22 11.15
C ALA A 271 -5.85 3.13 10.08
N VAL A 272 -7.06 2.71 9.72
CA VAL A 272 -7.32 1.75 8.63
C VAL A 272 -8.23 2.40 7.62
N ALA A 273 -7.79 2.42 6.35
CA ALA A 273 -8.58 2.86 5.21
C ALA A 273 -8.94 1.65 4.33
N TRP A 274 -10.16 1.63 3.79
CA TRP A 274 -10.61 0.53 2.93
C TRP A 274 -11.72 0.92 1.97
N PHE A 275 -11.91 0.09 0.97
CA PHE A 275 -13.04 0.13 0.06
C PHE A 275 -14.10 -0.89 0.46
N THR A 276 -15.38 -0.53 0.32
CA THR A 276 -16.53 -1.44 0.43
C THR A 276 -17.59 -1.06 -0.59
N ALA A 277 -18.38 -2.02 -1.06
CA ALA A 277 -19.58 -1.75 -1.85
C ALA A 277 -20.82 -2.39 -1.22
N ALA A 278 -20.83 -2.51 0.11
CA ALA A 278 -21.95 -3.01 0.86
C ALA A 278 -23.23 -2.20 0.55
N GLY A 279 -24.35 -2.93 0.36
CA GLY A 279 -25.61 -2.34 -0.05
C GLY A 279 -25.61 -1.77 -1.48
N GLY A 280 -24.67 -2.21 -2.33
CA GLY A 280 -24.55 -1.76 -3.73
C GLY A 280 -24.02 -0.34 -3.90
N LYS A 281 -23.41 0.24 -2.86
CA LYS A 281 -22.88 1.62 -2.86
C LYS A 281 -21.37 1.61 -2.64
N PRO A 282 -20.56 1.87 -3.69
CA PRO A 282 -19.11 1.95 -3.55
C PRO A 282 -18.69 3.09 -2.61
N LYS A 283 -17.87 2.76 -1.61
CA LYS A 283 -17.38 3.71 -0.60
C LYS A 283 -15.91 3.48 -0.31
N VAL A 284 -15.21 4.56 -0.03
CA VAL A 284 -13.94 4.56 0.67
C VAL A 284 -14.18 5.01 2.10
N ASN A 285 -13.81 4.19 3.05
CA ASN A 285 -13.96 4.44 4.48
C ASN A 285 -12.58 4.53 5.15
N ILE A 286 -12.54 5.25 6.26
CA ILE A 286 -11.44 5.21 7.22
C ILE A 286 -11.99 5.07 8.63
N SER A 287 -11.30 4.35 9.48
CA SER A 287 -11.57 4.28 10.91
C SER A 287 -10.29 4.34 11.74
N PHE A 288 -10.45 4.76 12.98
CA PHE A 288 -9.35 4.94 13.93
C PHE A 288 -9.59 4.12 15.19
N SER A 289 -8.52 3.56 15.72
CA SER A 289 -8.48 3.06 17.10
C SER A 289 -7.26 3.64 17.82
N ASN A 290 -7.29 3.65 19.15
CA ASN A 290 -6.07 3.85 19.93
C ASN A 290 -5.16 2.63 19.72
N SER A 291 -3.87 2.83 19.56
CA SER A 291 -2.89 1.74 19.34
C SER A 291 -2.90 0.67 20.46
N ASN A 292 -3.39 1.01 21.64
CA ASN A 292 -3.52 0.11 22.79
C ASN A 292 -4.93 -0.52 22.92
N GLU A 293 -5.91 -0.13 22.10
CA GLU A 293 -7.29 -0.61 22.13
C GLU A 293 -7.56 -1.59 21.00
N ALA A 294 -8.55 -2.47 21.21
CA ALA A 294 -9.00 -3.40 20.18
C ALA A 294 -10.02 -2.77 19.23
N ASP A 295 -10.89 -1.90 19.75
CA ASP A 295 -12.06 -1.42 19.03
C ASP A 295 -11.75 -0.20 18.16
N PHE A 296 -12.29 -0.23 16.96
CA PHE A 296 -12.28 0.89 16.04
C PHE A 296 -13.52 1.77 16.22
N LYS A 297 -13.35 3.08 16.01
CA LYS A 297 -14.46 4.03 15.95
C LYS A 297 -15.36 3.75 14.73
N SER A 298 -16.56 4.35 14.70
CA SER A 298 -17.42 4.29 13.51
C SER A 298 -16.68 4.80 12.27
N PRO A 299 -16.84 4.14 11.11
CA PRO A 299 -16.19 4.55 9.88
C PRO A 299 -16.61 5.93 9.40
N ILE A 300 -15.68 6.63 8.78
CA ILE A 300 -15.88 7.91 8.12
C ILE A 300 -15.78 7.68 6.62
N GLN A 301 -16.86 7.96 5.88
CA GLN A 301 -16.84 7.88 4.41
C GLN A 301 -16.09 9.08 3.83
N LEU A 302 -15.23 8.82 2.83
CA LEU A 302 -14.35 9.82 2.23
C LEU A 302 -14.74 10.25 0.83
N ASN A 303 -15.19 9.32 -0.03
CA ASN A 303 -15.55 9.64 -1.41
C ASN A 303 -16.80 10.52 -1.48
N ASP A 304 -16.80 11.45 -2.44
CA ASP A 304 -17.91 12.34 -2.74
C ASP A 304 -18.76 11.80 -3.91
N PHE A 305 -18.16 10.96 -4.79
CA PHE A 305 -18.77 10.31 -5.96
C PHE A 305 -18.57 8.80 -5.89
N ASP A 306 -18.68 8.08 -7.00
CA ASP A 306 -18.54 6.63 -7.02
C ASP A 306 -17.08 6.20 -6.77
N ALA A 307 -16.86 5.48 -5.68
CA ALA A 307 -15.53 5.04 -5.32
C ALA A 307 -15.04 3.89 -6.23
N ILE A 308 -13.81 4.00 -6.74
CA ILE A 308 -13.06 2.89 -7.31
C ILE A 308 -12.24 2.20 -6.21
N GLY A 309 -11.89 2.94 -5.15
CA GLY A 309 -11.09 2.45 -4.04
C GLY A 309 -9.60 2.66 -4.26
N ARG A 310 -8.79 1.59 -4.22
CA ARG A 310 -7.32 1.59 -4.34
C ARG A 310 -6.69 2.61 -3.40
N VAL A 311 -7.04 2.45 -2.13
CA VAL A 311 -6.69 3.39 -1.06
C VAL A 311 -5.24 3.29 -0.65
N ASP A 312 -4.68 4.42 -0.23
CA ASP A 312 -3.46 4.46 0.57
C ASP A 312 -3.57 5.50 1.68
N VAL A 313 -2.78 5.37 2.75
CA VAL A 313 -2.90 6.22 3.94
C VAL A 313 -1.54 6.44 4.59
N ALA A 314 -1.27 7.68 5.03
CA ALA A 314 -0.06 8.04 5.76
C ALA A 314 -0.37 9.05 6.86
N PHE A 315 0.31 8.96 8.03
CA PHE A 315 0.19 9.98 9.07
C PHE A 315 0.90 11.27 8.65
N LEU A 316 0.14 12.37 8.60
CA LEU A 316 0.67 13.71 8.36
C LEU A 316 1.33 14.27 9.63
N ASN A 317 0.75 13.96 10.78
CA ASN A 317 1.24 14.30 12.11
C ASN A 317 0.64 13.33 13.16
N SER A 318 0.80 13.62 14.44
CA SER A 318 0.32 12.73 15.52
C SER A 318 -1.18 12.50 15.55
N SER A 319 -1.99 13.38 14.94
CA SER A 319 -3.46 13.36 15.02
C SER A 319 -4.18 13.45 13.67
N GLU A 320 -3.47 13.54 12.58
CA GLU A 320 -4.06 13.68 11.25
C GLU A 320 -3.38 12.71 10.26
N VAL A 321 -4.18 12.12 9.38
CA VAL A 321 -3.71 11.30 8.26
C VAL A 321 -4.11 11.93 6.93
N LEU A 322 -3.35 11.59 5.90
CA LEU A 322 -3.75 11.77 4.50
C LEU A 322 -4.20 10.42 3.95
N VAL A 323 -5.32 10.42 3.24
CA VAL A 323 -5.84 9.26 2.53
C VAL A 323 -5.93 9.60 1.05
N SER A 324 -5.23 8.84 0.22
CA SER A 324 -5.43 8.86 -1.23
C SER A 324 -6.39 7.76 -1.65
N TYR A 325 -7.18 8.03 -2.67
CA TYR A 325 -8.15 7.10 -3.22
C TYR A 325 -8.55 7.49 -4.63
N MET A 326 -9.15 6.54 -5.34
CA MET A 326 -9.69 6.77 -6.67
C MET A 326 -11.20 6.86 -6.61
N GLU A 327 -11.78 7.86 -7.29
CA GLU A 327 -13.22 8.00 -7.49
C GLU A 327 -13.55 8.40 -8.93
N LEU A 328 -14.76 8.10 -9.37
CA LEU A 328 -15.30 8.34 -10.70
C LEU A 328 -16.51 9.25 -10.63
N ASP A 329 -16.56 10.28 -11.46
CA ASP A 329 -17.74 11.07 -11.72
C ASP A 329 -18.09 11.07 -13.22
N GLU A 330 -19.07 11.87 -13.65
CA GLU A 330 -19.51 11.98 -15.04
C GLU A 330 -18.44 12.51 -16.01
N PHE A 331 -17.36 13.12 -15.51
CA PHE A 331 -16.29 13.70 -16.30
C PHE A 331 -15.04 12.82 -16.37
N GLY A 332 -14.88 11.85 -15.47
CA GLY A 332 -13.73 10.95 -15.50
C GLY A 332 -13.36 10.34 -14.16
N THR A 333 -12.19 9.72 -14.15
CA THR A 333 -11.60 9.11 -12.95
C THR A 333 -10.50 10.00 -12.39
N TYR A 334 -10.49 10.12 -11.08
CA TYR A 334 -9.57 11.02 -10.36
C TYR A 334 -8.83 10.28 -9.25
N LEU A 335 -7.56 10.61 -9.12
CA LEU A 335 -6.80 10.38 -7.90
C LEU A 335 -7.02 11.56 -6.97
N LYS A 336 -7.63 11.31 -5.83
CA LYS A 336 -7.99 12.30 -4.81
C LYS A 336 -7.19 12.07 -3.54
N ILE A 337 -7.08 13.13 -2.75
CA ILE A 337 -6.52 13.08 -1.40
C ILE A 337 -7.37 13.91 -0.43
N LYS A 338 -7.63 13.37 0.77
CA LYS A 338 -8.26 14.07 1.88
C LYS A 338 -7.42 13.98 3.14
N LYS A 339 -7.41 15.04 3.93
CA LYS A 339 -6.91 15.03 5.29
C LYS A 339 -8.04 14.65 6.24
N VAL A 340 -7.76 13.72 7.17
CA VAL A 340 -8.70 13.24 8.17
C VAL A 340 -8.03 13.27 9.53
N SER A 341 -8.68 13.86 10.51
CA SER A 341 -8.17 13.85 11.89
C SER A 341 -8.75 12.69 12.70
N VAL A 342 -8.06 12.27 13.73
CA VAL A 342 -8.48 11.17 14.63
C VAL A 342 -9.77 11.50 15.41
N ASP A 343 -10.15 12.77 15.50
CA ASP A 343 -11.42 13.24 16.08
C ASP A 343 -12.56 13.30 15.04
N GLY A 344 -12.30 12.92 13.78
CA GLY A 344 -13.32 12.74 12.76
C GLY A 344 -13.53 13.93 11.82
N LYS A 345 -12.69 14.98 11.87
CA LYS A 345 -12.81 16.10 10.91
C LYS A 345 -12.19 15.70 9.57
N VAL A 346 -12.90 15.97 8.48
CA VAL A 346 -12.51 15.66 7.10
C VAL A 346 -12.34 16.95 6.30
N SER A 347 -11.23 17.10 5.62
CA SER A 347 -11.01 18.22 4.70
C SER A 347 -11.82 18.05 3.40
N LYS A 348 -11.92 19.12 2.62
CA LYS A 348 -12.33 19.02 1.23
C LYS A 348 -11.33 18.15 0.47
N ALA A 349 -11.82 17.39 -0.52
CA ALA A 349 -10.97 16.62 -1.41
C ALA A 349 -10.10 17.55 -2.26
N LYS A 350 -8.85 17.15 -2.45
CA LYS A 350 -7.95 17.77 -3.42
C LYS A 350 -7.69 16.76 -4.54
N THR A 351 -7.84 17.18 -5.78
CA THR A 351 -7.53 16.36 -6.96
C THR A 351 -6.04 16.40 -7.23
N ILE A 352 -5.41 15.25 -7.26
CA ILE A 352 -3.99 15.08 -7.61
C ILE A 352 -3.83 14.97 -9.12
N ALA A 353 -4.63 14.13 -9.76
CA ALA A 353 -4.58 13.89 -11.19
C ALA A 353 -5.93 13.35 -11.71
N VAL A 354 -6.15 13.56 -13.01
CA VAL A 354 -7.07 12.74 -13.81
C VAL A 354 -6.29 11.50 -14.24
N ILE A 355 -6.85 10.32 -14.03
CA ILE A 355 -6.16 9.05 -14.28
C ILE A 355 -7.07 8.04 -14.97
N ASP A 356 -6.50 6.97 -15.50
CA ASP A 356 -7.30 5.84 -16.00
C ASP A 356 -7.84 5.03 -14.80
N GLY A 357 -9.14 4.73 -14.81
CA GLY A 357 -9.80 3.87 -13.81
C GLY A 357 -9.53 2.38 -14.01
N GLY A 358 -8.91 1.99 -15.12
CA GLY A 358 -8.63 0.62 -15.48
C GLY A 358 -7.53 -0.06 -14.66
N ARG A 359 -7.25 -1.29 -15.00
CA ARG A 359 -6.24 -2.11 -14.30
C ARG A 359 -4.81 -1.60 -14.49
N ASN A 360 -4.52 -0.95 -15.62
CA ASN A 360 -3.18 -0.46 -15.94
C ASN A 360 -2.66 0.58 -14.95
N THR A 361 -3.52 1.39 -14.36
CA THR A 361 -3.12 2.36 -13.32
C THR A 361 -2.55 1.68 -12.07
N GLY A 362 -2.91 0.43 -11.83
CA GLY A 362 -2.49 -0.28 -10.62
C GLY A 362 -3.07 0.32 -9.35
N VAL A 363 -2.33 0.28 -8.28
CA VAL A 363 -2.67 0.87 -6.97
C VAL A 363 -1.74 2.06 -6.72
N PRO A 364 -2.25 3.31 -6.81
CA PRO A 364 -1.46 4.49 -6.48
C PRO A 364 -0.91 4.43 -5.07
N GLN A 365 0.34 4.83 -4.90
CA GLN A 365 1.06 4.78 -3.63
C GLN A 365 1.19 6.19 -3.06
N LEU A 366 1.08 6.32 -1.74
CA LEU A 366 1.18 7.56 -0.98
C LEU A 366 2.20 7.39 0.15
N GLU A 367 3.18 8.28 0.22
CA GLU A 367 4.11 8.33 1.34
C GLU A 367 4.45 9.76 1.74
N ILE A 368 4.88 9.92 2.98
CA ILE A 368 5.33 11.21 3.52
C ILE A 368 6.79 11.09 3.93
N MET A 369 7.62 11.99 3.41
CA MET A 369 9.00 12.14 3.84
C MET A 369 9.25 13.61 4.22
N LYS A 370 9.55 13.85 5.50
CA LYS A 370 9.70 15.21 6.05
C LYS A 370 8.46 16.08 5.78
N GLU A 371 8.61 17.22 5.13
CA GLU A 371 7.52 18.13 4.77
C GLU A 371 6.86 17.80 3.42
N ASN A 372 7.31 16.76 2.71
CA ASN A 372 6.84 16.43 1.38
C ASN A 372 5.96 15.18 1.40
N ILE A 373 4.87 15.25 0.65
CA ILE A 373 3.93 14.17 0.37
C ILE A 373 4.21 13.72 -1.05
N PHE A 374 4.41 12.42 -1.24
CA PHE A 374 4.69 11.82 -2.54
C PHE A 374 3.56 10.90 -2.95
N LEU A 375 3.20 10.96 -4.23
CA LEU A 375 2.30 9.99 -4.85
C LEU A 375 2.96 9.46 -6.12
N VAL A 376 2.83 8.13 -6.31
CA VAL A 376 3.34 7.44 -7.49
C VAL A 376 2.29 6.45 -8.00
N TRP A 377 2.07 6.44 -9.31
CA TRP A 377 1.15 5.49 -9.97
C TRP A 377 1.64 5.14 -11.37
N THR A 378 1.05 4.10 -11.94
CA THR A 378 1.29 3.74 -13.34
C THR A 378 0.34 4.54 -14.23
N THR A 379 0.86 5.09 -15.32
CA THR A 379 0.10 5.70 -16.41
C THR A 379 0.46 5.02 -17.72
N SER A 380 -0.39 5.12 -18.74
CA SER A 380 -0.10 4.61 -20.08
C SER A 380 0.00 5.77 -21.06
N ILE A 381 1.11 5.85 -21.78
CA ILE A 381 1.35 6.83 -22.82
C ILE A 381 1.73 6.06 -24.10
N ASP A 382 0.99 6.27 -25.18
CA ASP A 382 1.17 5.58 -26.46
C ASP A 382 1.23 4.04 -26.33
N GLY A 383 0.42 3.48 -25.41
CA GLY A 383 0.32 2.04 -25.17
C GLY A 383 1.46 1.47 -24.30
N LYS A 384 2.40 2.29 -23.83
CA LYS A 384 3.49 1.89 -22.92
C LYS A 384 3.22 2.37 -21.51
N ASN A 385 3.46 1.52 -20.53
CA ASN A 385 3.34 1.86 -19.13
C ASN A 385 4.52 2.72 -18.68
N GLN A 386 4.22 3.75 -17.91
CA GLN A 386 5.21 4.63 -17.31
C GLN A 386 4.82 4.95 -15.87
N LEU A 387 5.80 5.24 -15.01
CA LEU A 387 5.53 5.74 -13.68
C LEU A 387 5.38 7.26 -13.72
N LYS A 388 4.31 7.73 -13.13
CA LYS A 388 4.11 9.14 -12.81
C LYS A 388 4.39 9.34 -11.32
N SER A 389 5.25 10.29 -11.00
CA SER A 389 5.63 10.64 -9.64
C SER A 389 5.42 12.12 -9.42
N VAL A 390 4.77 12.48 -8.32
CA VAL A 390 4.51 13.86 -7.92
C VAL A 390 4.82 14.09 -6.46
N LYS A 391 5.12 15.35 -6.11
CA LYS A 391 5.25 15.78 -4.72
C LYS A 391 4.37 17.00 -4.42
N LEU A 392 3.99 17.12 -3.16
CA LEU A 392 3.25 18.24 -2.60
C LEU A 392 3.89 18.65 -1.27
N ASN A 393 3.83 19.92 -0.93
CA ASN A 393 4.23 20.36 0.39
C ASN A 393 3.09 20.10 1.39
N SER A 394 3.42 19.55 2.57
CA SER A 394 2.46 19.26 3.64
C SER A 394 1.71 20.52 4.13
N LYS A 395 2.33 21.70 3.99
CA LYS A 395 1.70 23.00 4.30
C LYS A 395 0.43 23.27 3.49
N ASN A 396 0.25 22.60 2.36
CA ASN A 396 -0.98 22.67 1.57
C ASN A 396 -2.22 22.12 2.30
N PHE A 397 -2.02 21.46 3.44
CA PHE A 397 -3.08 20.82 4.24
C PHE A 397 -3.30 21.48 5.61
N TYR A 398 -2.62 22.61 5.89
CA TYR A 398 -2.79 23.41 7.11
C TYR A 398 -3.60 24.69 6.88
#